data_13d72f3a2298ef3c2b2792bd21435156
#
_entry.id   13d72f3a2298ef3c2b2792bd21435156
#
_cell.length_a   1.000
_cell.length_b   1.000
_cell.length_c   1.000
_cell.angle_alpha   90.00
_cell.angle_beta   90.00
_cell.angle_gamma   90.00
#
_symmetry.space_group_name_H-M   'P 1'
#
loop_
_entity.id
_entity.type
_entity.pdbx_description
1 polymer ?
#
loop_
_entity_poly.entity_id
_entity_poly.type
_entity_poly.pdbx_seq_one_letter_code
_entity_poly.pdbx_strand_id
1 'polypeptide(L)'
;MQGSYLTNNKISEQDRIGKVYYQQKLLFTKEDLQRLSAEEIEEIINREFHHDDYEWNKTHHVLYKSKGQICTNLSDILYRCPKCGHEFEMTSEGNYIKCNHCGNGATMDDYYDFHPYDDKCVIPETPTKWVHEEREQIIKEIRDNPNYCFKVHCKIGTLPKDHYVQKPATSEIVGEGDYSIDHKGVHFRGTKDGKEFNFDLDYKAVWTYPMTVDLSIFSLYINEEYHDFYPDYRCVGKVIMLTEEMHRLHVNKFKNFPWFDYMYEGKSLGIDE
;
A
#
# COMPACT_ATOMS: atom_id res chain seq x y z
N MET A 1 -17.69 7.32 6.79
CA MET A 1 -17.85 8.36 5.75
C MET A 1 -17.66 7.68 4.41
N GLN A 2 -18.50 8.00 3.42
CA GLN A 2 -18.49 7.42 2.09
C GLN A 2 -18.06 8.48 1.07
N GLY A 3 -17.17 8.12 0.15
CA GLY A 3 -16.62 9.04 -0.85
C GLY A 3 -15.49 9.95 -0.35
N SER A 4 -15.10 9.86 0.93
CA SER A 4 -14.06 10.72 1.47
C SER A 4 -12.67 10.36 0.94
N TYR A 5 -12.37 9.08 0.75
CA TYR A 5 -11.12 8.63 0.16
C TYR A 5 -10.97 9.12 -1.30
N LEU A 6 -12.07 9.22 -2.04
CA LEU A 6 -12.08 9.67 -3.43
C LEU A 6 -11.82 11.17 -3.59
N THR A 7 -11.98 11.96 -2.51
CA THR A 7 -11.60 13.39 -2.54
C THR A 7 -10.08 13.59 -2.45
N ASN A 8 -9.38 12.70 -1.72
CA ASN A 8 -7.93 12.69 -1.61
C ASN A 8 -7.45 11.29 -1.24
N ASN A 9 -7.02 10.52 -2.21
CA ASN A 9 -6.59 9.14 -2.08
C ASN A 9 -5.12 8.96 -1.66
N LYS A 10 -4.58 9.89 -0.89
CA LYS A 10 -3.20 9.95 -0.38
C LYS A 10 -2.09 10.05 -1.43
N ILE A 11 -2.21 9.40 -2.59
CA ILE A 11 -1.26 9.52 -3.71
C ILE A 11 -1.59 10.71 -4.63
N SER A 12 -2.70 11.39 -4.40
CA SER A 12 -3.12 12.55 -5.16
C SER A 12 -2.42 13.82 -4.67
N GLU A 13 -1.83 14.56 -5.58
CA GLU A 13 -1.23 15.87 -5.27
C GLU A 13 -2.28 16.98 -5.05
N GLN A 14 -3.52 16.73 -5.45
CA GLN A 14 -4.59 17.72 -5.39
C GLN A 14 -5.88 17.11 -4.85
N ASP A 15 -6.58 17.90 -4.05
CA ASP A 15 -7.94 17.55 -3.63
C ASP A 15 -8.90 17.56 -4.83
N ARG A 16 -9.76 16.55 -4.86
CA ARG A 16 -10.85 16.41 -5.85
C ARG A 16 -12.16 16.84 -5.22
N ILE A 17 -12.88 17.68 -5.93
CA ILE A 17 -14.15 18.22 -5.42
C ILE A 17 -15.25 17.23 -5.75
N GLY A 18 -15.82 16.61 -4.74
CA GLY A 18 -16.95 15.67 -4.84
C GLY A 18 -17.79 15.67 -3.58
N LYS A 19 -18.93 14.97 -3.61
CA LYS A 19 -19.80 14.83 -2.45
C LYS A 19 -19.27 13.75 -1.52
N VAL A 20 -19.26 14.02 -0.23
CA VAL A 20 -18.96 13.06 0.83
C VAL A 20 -20.23 12.85 1.65
N TYR A 21 -20.54 11.59 1.92
CA TYR A 21 -21.69 11.21 2.72
C TYR A 21 -21.24 10.80 4.12
N TYR A 22 -21.91 11.33 5.10
CA TYR A 22 -21.66 11.01 6.50
C TYR A 22 -22.86 10.29 7.08
N GLN A 23 -22.60 9.17 7.71
CA GLN A 23 -23.59 8.42 8.49
C GLN A 23 -23.02 8.11 9.86
N GLN A 24 -23.82 8.31 10.88
CA GLN A 24 -23.51 7.93 12.25
C GLN A 24 -24.48 6.81 12.69
N LYS A 25 -23.94 5.72 13.22
CA LYS A 25 -24.68 4.56 13.69
C LYS A 25 -24.16 4.17 15.08
N LEU A 26 -25.07 3.96 16.03
CA LEU A 26 -24.72 3.33 17.29
C LEU A 26 -24.56 1.84 17.03
N LEU A 27 -23.36 1.29 17.27
CA LEU A 27 -23.09 -0.14 17.10
C LEU A 27 -23.46 -0.96 18.33
N PHE A 28 -23.19 -0.43 19.51
CA PHE A 28 -23.41 -1.14 20.78
C PHE A 28 -24.06 -0.24 21.81
N THR A 29 -25.05 -0.76 22.51
CA THR A 29 -25.54 -0.18 23.75
C THR A 29 -24.65 -0.61 24.92
N LYS A 30 -24.86 -0.02 26.09
CA LYS A 30 -24.17 -0.47 27.31
C LYS A 30 -24.48 -1.93 27.64
N GLU A 31 -25.72 -2.33 27.43
CA GLU A 31 -26.22 -3.69 27.65
C GLU A 31 -25.58 -4.68 26.66
N ASP A 32 -25.38 -4.29 25.39
CA ASP A 32 -24.67 -5.10 24.41
C ASP A 32 -23.21 -5.35 24.83
N LEU A 33 -22.50 -4.30 25.27
CA LEU A 33 -21.11 -4.42 25.73
C LEU A 33 -20.95 -5.26 27.02
N GLN A 34 -22.02 -5.43 27.78
CA GLN A 34 -22.01 -6.31 28.96
C GLN A 34 -22.29 -7.79 28.62
N ARG A 35 -22.93 -8.03 27.48
CA ARG A 35 -23.43 -9.34 27.06
C ARG A 35 -22.52 -10.01 26.03
N LEU A 36 -21.98 -9.23 25.08
CA LEU A 36 -21.17 -9.73 23.97
C LEU A 36 -19.75 -10.06 24.42
N SER A 37 -19.20 -11.13 23.86
CA SER A 37 -17.77 -11.43 23.98
C SER A 37 -16.90 -10.45 23.19
N ALA A 38 -15.61 -10.45 23.45
CA ALA A 38 -14.66 -9.62 22.70
C ALA A 38 -14.66 -10.00 21.21
N GLU A 39 -14.75 -11.29 20.90
CA GLU A 39 -14.76 -11.84 19.56
C GLU A 39 -16.04 -11.42 18.79
N GLU A 40 -17.21 -11.47 19.44
CA GLU A 40 -18.48 -11.01 18.83
C GLU A 40 -18.44 -9.49 18.55
N ILE A 41 -17.86 -8.70 19.47
CA ILE A 41 -17.68 -7.26 19.29
C ILE A 41 -16.76 -7.00 18.10
N GLU A 42 -15.63 -7.70 18.03
CA GLU A 42 -14.65 -7.58 16.93
C GLU A 42 -15.29 -7.94 15.58
N GLU A 43 -16.04 -9.02 15.49
CA GLU A 43 -16.75 -9.44 14.28
C GLU A 43 -17.74 -8.37 13.79
N ILE A 44 -18.53 -7.79 14.71
CA ILE A 44 -19.48 -6.72 14.38
C ILE A 44 -18.74 -5.48 13.89
N ILE A 45 -17.68 -5.04 14.60
CA ILE A 45 -16.86 -3.89 14.23
C ILE A 45 -16.29 -4.10 12.81
N ASN A 46 -15.65 -5.22 12.57
CA ASN A 46 -15.00 -5.52 11.29
C ASN A 46 -16.01 -5.49 10.13
N ARG A 47 -17.17 -6.08 10.30
CA ARG A 47 -18.24 -6.04 9.29
C ARG A 47 -18.76 -4.62 9.01
N GLU A 48 -18.93 -3.79 10.03
CA GLU A 48 -19.47 -2.43 9.90
C GLU A 48 -18.43 -1.42 9.41
N PHE A 49 -17.14 -1.68 9.65
CA PHE A 49 -16.05 -0.83 9.16
C PHE A 49 -15.52 -1.22 7.77
N HIS A 50 -15.95 -2.39 7.24
CA HIS A 50 -15.60 -2.74 5.88
C HIS A 50 -16.23 -1.73 4.90
N HIS A 51 -15.40 -1.04 4.14
CA HIS A 51 -15.85 -0.06 3.19
C HIS A 51 -14.81 0.16 2.07
N ASP A 52 -15.28 0.13 0.84
CA ASP A 52 -14.52 0.47 -0.36
C ASP A 52 -15.23 1.60 -1.09
N ASP A 53 -14.60 2.78 -1.14
CA ASP A 53 -15.15 3.96 -1.79
C ASP A 53 -15.24 3.80 -3.33
N TYR A 54 -14.38 3.00 -3.95
CA TYR A 54 -14.46 2.74 -5.39
C TYR A 54 -15.70 1.87 -5.71
N GLU A 55 -15.89 0.74 -5.00
CA GLU A 55 -17.07 -0.11 -5.15
C GLU A 55 -18.36 0.65 -4.80
N TRP A 56 -18.34 1.44 -3.75
CA TRP A 56 -19.46 2.30 -3.38
C TRP A 56 -19.81 3.28 -4.52
N ASN A 57 -18.80 3.89 -5.17
CA ASN A 57 -19.03 4.87 -6.23
C ASN A 57 -19.55 4.25 -7.53
N LYS A 58 -19.27 2.97 -7.81
CA LYS A 58 -19.88 2.24 -8.92
C LYS A 58 -21.41 2.30 -8.91
N THR A 59 -22.00 2.31 -7.73
CA THR A 59 -23.48 2.35 -7.56
C THR A 59 -24.03 3.74 -7.34
N HIS A 60 -23.23 4.70 -6.82
CA HIS A 60 -23.67 6.03 -6.45
C HIS A 60 -23.37 7.10 -7.50
N HIS A 61 -22.44 6.84 -8.41
CA HIS A 61 -22.03 7.71 -9.51
C HIS A 61 -21.81 9.17 -9.08
N VAL A 62 -21.05 9.37 -8.02
CA VAL A 62 -20.65 10.71 -7.55
C VAL A 62 -19.44 11.17 -8.34
N LEU A 63 -19.53 12.38 -8.92
CA LEU A 63 -18.45 13.00 -9.67
C LEU A 63 -17.43 13.62 -8.72
N TYR A 64 -16.15 13.31 -8.92
CA TYR A 64 -14.99 13.85 -8.19
C TYR A 64 -14.09 14.62 -9.16
N LYS A 65 -14.26 15.94 -9.24
CA LYS A 65 -13.56 16.79 -10.20
C LYS A 65 -12.05 16.77 -9.97
N SER A 66 -11.32 16.00 -10.78
CA SER A 66 -9.87 15.82 -10.70
C SER A 66 -9.08 16.85 -11.51
N LYS A 67 -9.74 17.67 -12.33
CA LYS A 67 -9.10 18.59 -13.29
C LYS A 67 -8.19 17.86 -14.28
N GLY A 68 -8.54 16.65 -14.65
CA GLY A 68 -7.76 15.81 -15.57
C GLY A 68 -6.52 15.17 -14.93
N GLN A 69 -6.47 15.03 -13.61
CA GLN A 69 -5.33 14.45 -12.85
C GLN A 69 -5.74 13.22 -12.03
N ILE A 70 -6.74 12.45 -12.50
CA ILE A 70 -7.32 11.35 -11.73
C ILE A 70 -6.34 10.19 -11.54
N CYS A 71 -5.45 9.95 -12.50
CA CYS A 71 -4.47 8.85 -12.47
C CYS A 71 -3.07 9.28 -12.00
N THR A 72 -2.83 10.55 -11.67
CA THR A 72 -1.50 10.99 -11.24
C THR A 72 -1.00 10.16 -10.05
N ASN A 73 0.23 9.62 -10.15
CA ASN A 73 0.89 8.74 -9.19
C ASN A 73 0.22 7.36 -8.97
N LEU A 74 -0.83 7.01 -9.74
CA LEU A 74 -1.54 5.74 -9.55
C LEU A 74 -0.63 4.53 -9.85
N SER A 75 0.32 4.65 -10.79
CA SER A 75 1.29 3.61 -11.11
C SER A 75 2.29 3.29 -9.98
N ASP A 76 2.39 4.12 -8.96
CA ASP A 76 3.27 3.85 -7.82
C ASP A 76 2.69 2.80 -6.87
N ILE A 77 1.36 2.65 -6.88
CA ILE A 77 0.67 1.61 -6.15
C ILE A 77 0.21 0.47 -7.08
N LEU A 78 -0.18 0.77 -8.32
CA LEU A 78 -0.53 -0.20 -9.36
C LEU A 78 0.71 -0.46 -10.23
N TYR A 79 1.73 -1.05 -9.64
CA TYR A 79 3.07 -1.16 -10.24
C TYR A 79 3.23 -2.37 -11.17
N ARG A 80 2.29 -3.33 -11.13
CA ARG A 80 2.33 -4.56 -11.95
C ARG A 80 1.26 -4.52 -13.04
N CYS A 81 1.66 -4.80 -14.27
CA CYS A 81 0.73 -4.89 -15.39
C CYS A 81 -0.16 -6.16 -15.27
N PRO A 82 -1.49 -6.05 -15.24
CA PRO A 82 -2.38 -7.20 -15.11
C PRO A 82 -2.40 -8.09 -16.36
N LYS A 83 -1.96 -7.59 -17.51
CA LYS A 83 -1.91 -8.34 -18.76
C LYS A 83 -0.62 -9.14 -18.96
N CYS A 84 0.53 -8.50 -18.79
CA CYS A 84 1.82 -9.12 -19.08
C CYS A 84 2.64 -9.48 -17.84
N GLY A 85 2.22 -9.06 -16.65
CA GLY A 85 2.88 -9.35 -15.39
C GLY A 85 4.18 -8.59 -15.12
N HIS A 86 4.63 -7.72 -16.04
CA HIS A 86 5.82 -6.89 -15.80
C HIS A 86 5.57 -5.90 -14.67
N GLU A 87 6.55 -5.77 -13.79
CA GLU A 87 6.55 -4.85 -12.66
C GLU A 87 7.34 -3.58 -12.99
N PHE A 88 6.92 -2.45 -12.39
CA PHE A 88 7.57 -1.15 -12.49
C PHE A 88 7.65 -0.56 -13.92
N GLU A 89 6.89 -1.14 -14.85
CA GLU A 89 6.72 -0.66 -16.22
C GLU A 89 5.39 0.10 -16.42
N MET A 90 4.66 0.31 -15.35
CA MET A 90 3.43 1.12 -15.37
C MET A 90 3.79 2.61 -15.30
N THR A 91 3.09 3.41 -16.07
CA THR A 91 3.15 4.88 -16.04
C THR A 91 1.74 5.43 -15.93
N SER A 92 1.53 6.40 -15.06
CA SER A 92 0.25 7.10 -14.91
C SER A 92 0.45 8.60 -14.83
N GLU A 93 -0.30 9.33 -15.64
CA GLU A 93 -0.25 10.78 -15.69
C GLU A 93 -1.61 11.30 -16.15
N GLY A 94 -2.02 12.45 -15.64
CA GLY A 94 -3.29 13.03 -16.02
C GLY A 94 -4.45 12.09 -15.73
N ASN A 95 -5.10 11.60 -16.76
CA ASN A 95 -6.22 10.66 -16.66
C ASN A 95 -5.94 9.28 -17.26
N TYR A 96 -4.69 8.91 -17.46
CA TYR A 96 -4.35 7.60 -18.03
C TYR A 96 -3.38 6.81 -17.14
N ILE A 97 -3.47 5.48 -17.28
CA ILE A 97 -2.49 4.51 -16.80
C ILE A 97 -2.14 3.54 -17.92
N LYS A 98 -0.84 3.23 -18.12
CA LYS A 98 -0.37 2.42 -19.23
C LYS A 98 0.88 1.63 -18.87
N CYS A 99 0.97 0.40 -19.35
CA CYS A 99 2.19 -0.40 -19.31
C CYS A 99 3.11 -0.05 -20.50
N ASN A 100 4.34 0.35 -20.22
CA ASN A 100 5.35 0.68 -21.24
C ASN A 100 5.85 -0.57 -21.97
N HIS A 101 5.78 -1.75 -21.35
CA HIS A 101 6.23 -3.00 -21.97
C HIS A 101 5.26 -3.53 -23.02
N CYS A 102 3.95 -3.60 -22.73
CA CYS A 102 2.99 -4.26 -23.63
C CYS A 102 1.88 -3.35 -24.16
N GLY A 103 1.85 -2.08 -23.76
CA GLY A 103 0.84 -1.11 -24.17
C GLY A 103 -0.53 -1.28 -23.53
N ASN A 104 -0.73 -2.26 -22.63
CA ASN A 104 -1.96 -2.41 -21.86
C ASN A 104 -2.25 -1.15 -21.05
N GLY A 105 -3.46 -0.60 -21.14
CA GLY A 105 -3.77 0.63 -20.45
C GLY A 105 -5.23 1.06 -20.56
N ALA A 106 -5.55 2.11 -19.81
CA ALA A 106 -6.88 2.72 -19.75
C ALA A 106 -6.78 4.21 -19.45
N THR A 107 -7.84 4.94 -19.78
CA THR A 107 -8.15 6.20 -19.12
C THR A 107 -9.06 5.97 -17.94
N MET A 108 -9.07 6.90 -16.99
CA MET A 108 -10.03 6.93 -15.88
C MET A 108 -10.77 8.27 -15.92
N ASP A 109 -12.06 8.23 -15.68
CA ASP A 109 -12.87 9.43 -15.60
C ASP A 109 -13.05 9.94 -14.15
N ASP A 110 -13.74 11.07 -14.02
CA ASP A 110 -14.01 11.70 -12.72
C ASP A 110 -15.04 10.93 -11.85
N TYR A 111 -15.58 9.81 -12.34
CA TYR A 111 -16.37 8.83 -11.55
C TYR A 111 -15.53 7.68 -11.02
N TYR A 112 -14.22 7.64 -11.36
CA TYR A 112 -13.27 6.57 -11.09
C TYR A 112 -13.54 5.29 -11.90
N ASP A 113 -14.20 5.43 -13.06
CA ASP A 113 -14.39 4.33 -13.99
C ASP A 113 -13.21 4.24 -14.95
N PHE A 114 -12.63 3.05 -15.05
CA PHE A 114 -11.62 2.75 -16.06
C PHE A 114 -12.27 2.52 -17.43
N HIS A 115 -11.68 3.13 -18.44
CA HIS A 115 -12.03 2.94 -19.86
C HIS A 115 -10.80 2.37 -20.58
N PRO A 116 -10.73 1.04 -20.79
CA PRO A 116 -9.62 0.41 -21.51
C PRO A 116 -9.44 1.00 -22.90
N TYR A 117 -8.21 1.06 -23.39
CA TYR A 117 -7.92 1.63 -24.72
C TYR A 117 -8.55 0.85 -25.86
N ASP A 118 -8.64 -0.48 -25.72
CA ASP A 118 -9.29 -1.39 -26.65
C ASP A 118 -9.80 -2.66 -25.91
N ASP A 119 -10.45 -3.55 -26.66
CA ASP A 119 -11.00 -4.82 -26.19
C ASP A 119 -9.93 -5.88 -25.84
N LYS A 120 -8.66 -5.62 -26.14
CA LYS A 120 -7.52 -6.49 -25.81
C LYS A 120 -6.84 -6.08 -24.51
N CYS A 121 -7.17 -4.90 -23.99
CA CYS A 121 -6.65 -4.45 -22.71
C CYS A 121 -7.27 -5.25 -21.56
N VAL A 122 -6.44 -5.62 -20.61
CA VAL A 122 -6.83 -6.31 -19.36
C VAL A 122 -6.67 -5.30 -18.25
N ILE A 123 -7.77 -4.78 -17.74
CA ILE A 123 -7.81 -3.76 -16.69
C ILE A 123 -8.78 -4.22 -15.61
N PRO A 124 -8.36 -4.35 -14.35
CA PRO A 124 -9.27 -4.60 -13.23
C PRO A 124 -10.33 -3.52 -13.12
N GLU A 125 -11.49 -3.88 -12.59
CA GLU A 125 -12.66 -2.99 -12.56
C GLU A 125 -12.45 -1.74 -11.71
N THR A 126 -11.67 -1.87 -10.62
CA THR A 126 -11.34 -0.78 -9.70
C THR A 126 -9.87 -0.81 -9.32
N PRO A 127 -9.29 0.31 -8.85
CA PRO A 127 -7.95 0.30 -8.26
C PRO A 127 -7.80 -0.69 -7.10
N THR A 128 -8.83 -0.87 -6.26
CA THR A 128 -8.82 -1.85 -5.18
C THR A 128 -8.66 -3.28 -5.70
N LYS A 129 -9.43 -3.68 -6.73
CA LYS A 129 -9.28 -5.01 -7.35
C LYS A 129 -7.89 -5.22 -7.92
N TRP A 130 -7.31 -4.17 -8.54
CA TRP A 130 -5.94 -4.25 -9.07
C TRP A 130 -4.91 -4.49 -7.96
N VAL A 131 -4.98 -3.73 -6.85
CA VAL A 131 -4.13 -3.93 -5.67
C VAL A 131 -4.29 -5.34 -5.10
N HIS A 132 -5.52 -5.89 -5.08
CA HIS A 132 -5.76 -7.26 -4.62
C HIS A 132 -5.06 -8.29 -5.50
N GLU A 133 -5.14 -8.17 -6.84
CA GLU A 133 -4.44 -9.05 -7.78
C GLU A 133 -2.91 -8.99 -7.61
N GLU A 134 -2.35 -7.79 -7.38
CA GLU A 134 -0.92 -7.62 -7.09
C GLU A 134 -0.53 -8.31 -5.79
N ARG A 135 -1.33 -8.16 -4.75
CA ARG A 135 -1.11 -8.78 -3.44
C ARG A 135 -1.20 -10.30 -3.50
N GLU A 136 -2.18 -10.84 -4.21
CA GLU A 136 -2.28 -12.30 -4.46
C GLU A 136 -1.05 -12.84 -5.19
N GLN A 137 -0.52 -12.08 -6.14
CA GLN A 137 0.69 -12.46 -6.84
C GLN A 137 1.92 -12.46 -5.91
N ILE A 138 2.06 -11.46 -5.03
CA ILE A 138 3.12 -11.44 -4.00
C ILE A 138 3.00 -12.68 -3.11
N ILE A 139 1.81 -13.00 -2.62
CA ILE A 139 1.56 -14.18 -1.78
C ILE A 139 2.00 -15.46 -2.48
N LYS A 140 1.66 -15.60 -3.75
CA LYS A 140 2.07 -16.74 -4.56
C LYS A 140 3.59 -16.82 -4.68
N GLU A 141 4.24 -15.70 -5.02
CA GLU A 141 5.70 -15.64 -5.18
C GLU A 141 6.44 -16.02 -3.91
N ILE A 142 6.04 -15.49 -2.75
CA ILE A 142 6.71 -15.80 -1.48
C ILE A 142 6.45 -17.22 -0.99
N ARG A 143 5.30 -17.83 -1.30
CA ARG A 143 4.99 -19.21 -0.93
C ARG A 143 5.67 -20.24 -1.84
N ASP A 144 5.68 -19.97 -3.13
CA ASP A 144 6.25 -20.89 -4.12
C ASP A 144 7.79 -20.88 -4.14
N ASN A 145 8.41 -19.82 -3.60
CA ASN A 145 9.85 -19.65 -3.60
C ASN A 145 10.43 -19.48 -2.18
N PRO A 146 10.93 -20.55 -1.53
CA PRO A 146 11.54 -20.46 -0.20
C PRO A 146 12.82 -19.62 -0.15
N ASN A 147 13.41 -19.30 -1.31
CA ASN A 147 14.56 -18.41 -1.43
C ASN A 147 14.16 -17.02 -1.98
N TYR A 148 12.89 -16.65 -1.87
CA TYR A 148 12.45 -15.33 -2.33
C TYR A 148 13.24 -14.22 -1.67
N CYS A 149 13.72 -13.29 -2.48
CA CYS A 149 14.40 -12.10 -2.01
C CYS A 149 14.10 -10.94 -2.99
N PHE A 150 13.50 -9.89 -2.48
CA PHE A 150 13.40 -8.61 -3.17
C PHE A 150 14.55 -7.73 -2.74
N LYS A 151 15.20 -7.04 -3.68
CA LYS A 151 16.34 -6.18 -3.39
C LYS A 151 16.24 -4.87 -4.17
N VAL A 152 16.55 -3.76 -3.50
CA VAL A 152 16.61 -2.44 -4.09
C VAL A 152 17.74 -1.63 -3.46
N HIS A 153 18.45 -0.88 -4.30
CA HIS A 153 19.42 0.09 -3.81
C HIS A 153 18.70 1.36 -3.33
N CYS A 154 19.09 1.89 -2.16
CA CYS A 154 18.48 3.06 -1.53
C CYS A 154 19.53 4.04 -1.05
N LYS A 155 19.26 5.34 -1.18
CA LYS A 155 19.90 6.32 -0.31
C LYS A 155 19.20 6.28 1.04
N ILE A 156 19.97 6.58 2.11
CA ILE A 156 19.44 6.65 3.47
C ILE A 156 19.54 8.07 3.98
N GLY A 157 18.45 8.57 4.57
CA GLY A 157 18.37 9.88 5.19
C GLY A 157 18.01 9.80 6.66
N THR A 158 18.38 10.82 7.42
CA THR A 158 17.98 11.03 8.81
C THR A 158 17.50 12.45 9.03
N LEU A 159 16.65 12.66 10.03
CA LEU A 159 16.24 14.01 10.40
C LEU A 159 17.43 14.78 10.96
N PRO A 160 17.62 16.05 10.58
CA PRO A 160 18.63 16.92 11.18
C PRO A 160 18.46 16.98 12.69
N LYS A 161 19.56 17.17 13.44
CA LYS A 161 19.52 17.26 14.92
C LYS A 161 18.62 18.37 15.44
N ASP A 162 18.45 19.43 14.66
CA ASP A 162 17.62 20.60 14.96
C ASP A 162 16.27 20.61 14.22
N HIS A 163 15.81 19.43 13.72
CA HIS A 163 14.58 19.30 12.91
C HIS A 163 13.32 19.87 13.59
N TYR A 164 13.29 19.93 14.91
CA TYR A 164 12.18 20.55 15.65
C TYR A 164 12.11 22.08 15.48
N VAL A 165 13.20 22.72 15.08
CA VAL A 165 13.30 24.16 14.92
C VAL A 165 13.23 24.58 13.45
N GLN A 166 13.74 23.75 12.54
CA GLN A 166 13.73 24.01 11.10
C GLN A 166 12.39 23.61 10.48
N LYS A 167 11.93 24.40 9.51
CA LYS A 167 10.73 24.11 8.71
C LYS A 167 11.05 24.31 7.22
N PRO A 168 10.71 23.31 6.36
CA PRO A 168 10.26 21.96 6.68
C PRO A 168 11.40 21.09 7.22
N ALA A 169 11.08 20.19 8.15
CA ALA A 169 12.01 19.17 8.59
C ALA A 169 12.12 18.10 7.49
N THR A 170 13.16 18.18 6.69
CA THR A 170 13.44 17.22 5.61
C THR A 170 14.66 16.40 6.00
N SER A 171 14.61 15.10 5.75
CA SER A 171 15.76 14.23 6.00
C SER A 171 16.95 14.63 5.13
N GLU A 172 18.13 14.64 5.73
CA GLU A 172 19.40 14.81 5.04
C GLU A 172 19.96 13.45 4.64
N ILE A 173 20.41 13.31 3.39
CA ILE A 173 21.02 12.06 2.92
C ILE A 173 22.37 11.90 3.62
N VAL A 174 22.52 10.78 4.33
CA VAL A 174 23.70 10.45 5.15
C VAL A 174 24.43 9.20 4.68
N GLY A 175 23.89 8.48 3.68
CA GLY A 175 24.51 7.27 3.16
C GLY A 175 23.67 6.60 2.07
N GLU A 176 24.10 5.39 1.71
CA GLU A 176 23.43 4.57 0.69
C GLU A 176 23.77 3.09 0.89
N GLY A 177 22.95 2.21 0.33
CA GLY A 177 23.17 0.77 0.37
C GLY A 177 22.02 -0.03 -0.18
N ASP A 178 22.13 -1.34 -0.05
CA ASP A 178 21.15 -2.29 -0.54
C ASP A 178 20.14 -2.65 0.56
N TYR A 179 18.88 -2.39 0.29
CA TYR A 179 17.75 -2.85 1.10
C TYR A 179 17.21 -4.15 0.53
N SER A 180 16.94 -5.15 1.37
CA SER A 180 16.37 -6.42 0.92
C SER A 180 15.33 -6.96 1.90
N ILE A 181 14.37 -7.70 1.32
CA ILE A 181 13.25 -8.35 2.00
C ILE A 181 13.26 -9.81 1.59
N ASP A 182 13.39 -10.72 2.55
CA ASP A 182 13.36 -12.15 2.34
C ASP A 182 12.59 -12.87 3.46
N HIS A 183 12.58 -14.20 3.47
CA HIS A 183 11.87 -14.98 4.49
C HIS A 183 12.41 -14.84 5.93
N LYS A 184 13.58 -14.25 6.12
CA LYS A 184 14.19 -14.04 7.44
C LYS A 184 13.86 -12.66 8.02
N GLY A 185 13.50 -11.72 7.17
CA GLY A 185 13.21 -10.35 7.59
C GLY A 185 13.56 -9.30 6.57
N VAL A 186 13.81 -8.11 7.05
CA VAL A 186 14.28 -6.99 6.27
C VAL A 186 15.72 -6.66 6.65
N HIS A 187 16.53 -6.35 5.65
CA HIS A 187 17.97 -6.19 5.80
C HIS A 187 18.45 -4.94 5.08
N PHE A 188 19.46 -4.32 5.62
CA PHE A 188 20.20 -3.25 4.95
C PHE A 188 21.69 -3.49 5.05
N ARG A 189 22.40 -3.27 3.97
CA ARG A 189 23.87 -3.36 3.89
C ARG A 189 24.40 -2.16 3.13
N GLY A 190 25.11 -1.29 3.83
CA GLY A 190 25.58 -0.04 3.23
C GLY A 190 26.41 0.81 4.16
N THR A 191 26.34 2.11 3.94
CA THR A 191 27.09 3.11 4.73
C THR A 191 26.15 4.19 5.26
N LYS A 192 26.55 4.77 6.40
CA LYS A 192 25.97 5.97 7.00
C LYS A 192 27.09 6.81 7.57
N ASP A 193 27.15 8.10 7.24
CA ASP A 193 28.20 9.03 7.69
C ASP A 193 29.63 8.52 7.42
N GLY A 194 29.81 7.85 6.26
CA GLY A 194 31.11 7.28 5.85
C GLY A 194 31.53 6.03 6.62
N LYS A 195 30.67 5.44 7.44
CA LYS A 195 30.94 4.21 8.20
C LYS A 195 30.01 3.11 7.73
N GLU A 196 30.42 1.85 7.93
CA GLU A 196 29.55 0.71 7.70
C GLU A 196 28.29 0.80 8.56
N PHE A 197 27.13 0.62 7.92
CA PHE A 197 25.82 0.62 8.55
C PHE A 197 25.01 -0.55 8.02
N ASN A 198 24.81 -1.54 8.88
CA ASN A 198 24.07 -2.76 8.55
C ASN A 198 23.05 -3.04 9.63
N PHE A 199 21.87 -3.52 9.22
CA PHE A 199 20.88 -4.06 10.17
C PHE A 199 20.13 -5.26 9.59
N ASP A 200 19.58 -6.04 10.51
CA ASP A 200 18.67 -7.16 10.24
C ASP A 200 17.51 -7.04 11.22
N LEU A 201 16.27 -6.99 10.71
CA LEU A 201 15.06 -6.92 11.51
C LEU A 201 14.13 -8.06 11.11
N ASP A 202 13.65 -8.82 12.07
CA ASP A 202 12.64 -9.84 11.83
C ASP A 202 11.22 -9.24 11.70
N TYR A 203 10.26 -10.03 11.23
CA TYR A 203 8.90 -9.57 11.01
C TYR A 203 8.09 -9.31 12.29
N LYS A 204 8.61 -9.64 13.48
CA LYS A 204 8.02 -9.20 14.75
C LYS A 204 8.28 -7.73 15.01
N ALA A 205 9.42 -7.22 14.50
CA ALA A 205 9.81 -5.83 14.62
C ALA A 205 9.23 -4.95 13.49
N VAL A 206 9.05 -5.52 12.28
CA VAL A 206 8.59 -4.78 11.09
C VAL A 206 7.39 -5.47 10.46
N TRP A 207 6.25 -4.84 10.47
CA TRP A 207 4.98 -5.35 9.91
C TRP A 207 4.44 -4.49 8.76
N THR A 208 4.77 -3.20 8.73
CA THR A 208 4.49 -2.25 7.66
C THR A 208 5.43 -1.05 7.80
N TYR A 209 5.39 -0.12 6.87
CA TYR A 209 6.21 1.08 6.89
C TYR A 209 5.40 2.35 6.91
N PRO A 210 5.80 3.40 7.66
CA PRO A 210 5.50 4.77 7.31
C PRO A 210 6.02 5.07 5.89
N MET A 211 5.27 5.84 5.14
CA MET A 211 5.59 6.20 3.76
C MET A 211 5.21 7.65 3.47
N THR A 212 5.86 8.24 2.49
CA THR A 212 5.42 9.54 1.95
C THR A 212 4.13 9.38 1.14
N VAL A 213 3.37 10.46 1.06
CA VAL A 213 2.09 10.49 0.33
C VAL A 213 2.27 10.12 -1.14
N ASP A 214 3.38 10.51 -1.75
CA ASP A 214 3.74 10.22 -3.14
C ASP A 214 4.41 8.85 -3.36
N LEU A 215 4.48 8.00 -2.32
CA LEU A 215 5.14 6.69 -2.36
C LEU A 215 6.59 6.72 -2.87
N SER A 216 7.31 7.82 -2.64
CA SER A 216 8.72 7.95 -3.03
C SER A 216 9.69 7.44 -1.96
N ILE A 217 9.25 7.41 -0.71
CA ILE A 217 10.06 7.12 0.47
C ILE A 217 9.29 6.20 1.41
N PHE A 218 9.99 5.23 1.99
CA PHE A 218 9.52 4.50 3.16
C PHE A 218 10.48 4.69 4.33
N SER A 219 9.99 4.52 5.55
CA SER A 219 10.74 4.91 6.74
C SER A 219 10.74 3.83 7.80
N LEU A 220 11.80 3.78 8.61
CA LEU A 220 11.94 2.89 9.76
C LEU A 220 12.60 3.57 10.93
N TYR A 221 12.22 3.16 12.14
CA TYR A 221 13.01 3.41 13.34
C TYR A 221 13.98 2.25 13.56
N ILE A 222 15.27 2.58 13.60
CA ILE A 222 16.35 1.61 13.82
C ILE A 222 17.19 2.14 14.98
N ASN A 223 17.28 1.38 16.07
CA ASN A 223 17.98 1.80 17.31
C ASN A 223 17.52 3.18 17.79
N GLU A 224 16.21 3.41 17.83
CA GLU A 224 15.57 4.66 18.28
C GLU A 224 15.80 5.87 17.36
N GLU A 225 16.48 5.71 16.23
CA GLU A 225 16.69 6.75 15.25
C GLU A 225 15.78 6.54 14.03
N TYR A 226 15.19 7.63 13.54
CA TYR A 226 14.35 7.66 12.35
C TYR A 226 15.20 7.70 11.10
N HIS A 227 14.90 6.80 10.15
CA HIS A 227 15.59 6.69 8.87
C HIS A 227 14.59 6.69 7.73
N ASP A 228 14.84 7.50 6.72
CA ASP A 228 14.16 7.52 5.44
C ASP A 228 14.97 6.76 4.39
N PHE A 229 14.30 5.89 3.64
CA PHE A 229 14.88 5.13 2.53
C PHE A 229 14.32 5.66 1.22
N TYR A 230 15.23 6.07 0.33
CA TYR A 230 14.96 6.63 -0.98
C TYR A 230 15.39 5.60 -2.04
N PRO A 231 14.50 4.70 -2.49
CA PRO A 231 14.87 3.70 -3.48
C PRO A 231 15.19 4.33 -4.83
N ASP A 232 16.07 3.69 -5.60
CA ASP A 232 16.51 4.18 -6.91
C ASP A 232 15.39 4.20 -7.97
N TYR A 233 14.29 3.48 -7.73
CA TYR A 233 13.09 3.47 -8.57
C TYR A 233 11.82 3.34 -7.74
N ARG A 234 10.68 3.63 -8.36
CA ARG A 234 9.36 3.68 -7.70
C ARG A 234 8.85 2.28 -7.33
N CYS A 235 9.26 1.74 -6.20
CA CYS A 235 8.89 0.41 -5.71
C CYS A 235 8.27 0.39 -4.30
N VAL A 236 8.03 1.55 -3.70
CA VAL A 236 7.56 1.64 -2.31
C VAL A 236 6.22 0.90 -2.12
N GLY A 237 5.31 0.96 -3.07
CA GLY A 237 4.06 0.19 -3.04
C GLY A 237 4.30 -1.32 -2.89
N LYS A 238 5.24 -1.90 -3.66
CA LYS A 238 5.63 -3.31 -3.52
C LYS A 238 6.32 -3.59 -2.19
N VAL A 239 7.23 -2.73 -1.76
CA VAL A 239 7.97 -2.88 -0.49
C VAL A 239 7.00 -3.02 0.68
N ILE A 240 5.97 -2.17 0.73
CA ILE A 240 4.95 -2.20 1.78
C ILE A 240 4.15 -3.50 1.72
N MET A 241 3.53 -3.80 0.58
CA MET A 241 2.70 -5.01 0.42
C MET A 241 3.49 -6.28 0.70
N LEU A 242 4.72 -6.38 0.19
CA LEU A 242 5.58 -7.53 0.40
C LEU A 242 5.93 -7.73 1.88
N THR A 243 6.27 -6.66 2.60
CA THR A 243 6.59 -6.75 4.03
C THR A 243 5.37 -7.16 4.85
N GLU A 244 4.20 -6.61 4.54
CA GLU A 244 2.95 -7.01 5.19
C GLU A 244 2.62 -8.50 4.97
N GLU A 245 2.80 -9.01 3.75
CA GLU A 245 2.54 -10.42 3.44
C GLU A 245 3.59 -11.35 4.07
N MET A 246 4.85 -10.96 4.09
CA MET A 246 5.90 -11.69 4.81
C MET A 246 5.65 -11.71 6.33
N HIS A 247 5.22 -10.57 6.90
CA HIS A 247 4.83 -10.52 8.32
C HIS A 247 3.68 -11.49 8.61
N ARG A 248 2.65 -11.50 7.76
CA ARG A 248 1.50 -12.41 7.92
C ARG A 248 1.92 -13.87 7.77
N LEU A 249 2.79 -14.17 6.80
CA LEU A 249 3.31 -15.51 6.58
C LEU A 249 4.11 -16.05 7.79
N HIS A 250 4.90 -15.19 8.46
CA HIS A 250 5.85 -15.64 9.48
C HIS A 250 5.43 -15.34 10.94
N VAL A 251 4.54 -14.40 11.17
CA VAL A 251 4.15 -13.97 12.53
C VAL A 251 2.68 -14.20 12.83
N ASN A 252 1.84 -14.33 11.81
CA ASN A 252 0.41 -14.61 11.94
C ASN A 252 -0.37 -13.59 12.82
N LYS A 253 0.11 -12.35 12.92
CA LYS A 253 -0.49 -11.34 13.80
C LYS A 253 -1.88 -10.89 13.35
N PHE A 254 -2.15 -10.95 12.04
CA PHE A 254 -3.41 -10.50 11.43
C PHE A 254 -4.29 -11.64 10.94
N LYS A 255 -4.12 -12.85 11.50
CA LYS A 255 -4.87 -14.04 11.15
C LYS A 255 -6.38 -13.84 11.15
N ASN A 256 -6.88 -13.09 12.11
CA ASN A 256 -8.31 -12.88 12.34
C ASN A 256 -8.82 -11.52 11.81
N PHE A 257 -8.10 -10.85 10.92
CA PHE A 257 -8.60 -9.63 10.28
C PHE A 257 -9.57 -10.02 9.15
N PRO A 258 -10.89 -9.80 9.27
CA PRO A 258 -11.90 -10.32 8.33
C PRO A 258 -11.76 -9.80 6.90
N TRP A 259 -11.24 -8.59 6.71
CA TRP A 259 -11.00 -8.06 5.37
C TRP A 259 -9.85 -8.75 4.65
N PHE A 260 -8.95 -9.44 5.37
CA PHE A 260 -7.97 -10.33 4.78
C PHE A 260 -8.61 -11.66 4.34
N ASP A 261 -9.56 -12.18 5.09
CA ASP A 261 -10.31 -13.38 4.70
C ASP A 261 -11.12 -13.11 3.42
N TYR A 262 -11.70 -11.91 3.30
CA TYR A 262 -12.34 -11.45 2.06
C TYR A 262 -11.37 -11.45 0.88
N MET A 263 -10.16 -10.90 1.05
CA MET A 263 -9.14 -10.85 0.00
C MET A 263 -8.65 -12.23 -0.43
N TYR A 264 -8.63 -13.20 0.50
CA TYR A 264 -8.07 -14.53 0.26
C TYR A 264 -9.14 -15.63 0.24
N GLU A 265 -10.40 -15.29 0.11
CA GLU A 265 -11.52 -16.23 0.09
C GLU A 265 -11.50 -17.23 1.25
N GLY A 266 -11.11 -16.77 2.44
CA GLY A 266 -10.98 -17.60 3.63
C GLY A 266 -9.84 -18.63 3.56
N LYS A 267 -8.95 -18.54 2.58
CA LYS A 267 -7.78 -19.43 2.51
C LYS A 267 -6.82 -19.09 3.63
N SER A 268 -6.48 -20.08 4.46
CA SER A 268 -5.40 -19.97 5.43
C SER A 268 -4.14 -19.50 4.75
N LEU A 269 -3.45 -18.53 5.34
CA LEU A 269 -2.18 -18.03 4.83
C LEU A 269 -1.01 -18.99 5.11
N GLY A 270 -1.31 -20.21 5.60
CA GLY A 270 -0.33 -21.29 5.73
C GLY A 270 0.52 -21.23 6.99
N ILE A 271 0.05 -20.54 8.04
CA ILE A 271 0.75 -20.48 9.33
C ILE A 271 -0.08 -21.16 10.42
N ASP A 272 -0.94 -22.09 10.04
CA ASP A 272 -1.77 -22.81 10.97
C ASP A 272 -1.05 -24.04 11.52
N GLU A 273 0.14 -23.90 12.06
CA GLU A 273 0.64 -25.01 12.90
C GLU A 273 1.88 -24.59 13.68
#